data_279d215a0dcc63725c4f5d7fc173d60d
#
_entry.id   279d215a0dcc63725c4f5d7fc173d60d
#
_cell.length_a   1.000
_cell.length_b   1.000
_cell.length_c   1.000
_cell.angle_alpha   90.00
_cell.angle_beta   90.00
_cell.angle_gamma   90.00
#
_symmetry.space_group_name_H-M   'P 1'
#
loop_
_entity.id
_entity.type
_entity.pdbx_description
1 polymer ?
#
loop_
_entity_poly.entity_id
_entity_poly.type
_entity_poly.pdbx_seq_one_letter_code
_entity_poly.pdbx_strand_id
1 'polypeptide(L)' 'MNLLEHYIEKVISVVDVTKEWEKCMQEEDPNFVETDPMLEIKVLVNCMGVEEYHILWHHKSEWDKIQEQGYYMA' A
#
# COMPACT_ATOMS: atom_id res chain seq x y z
N MET A 1 -6.07 15.01 13.83
CA MET A 1 -6.22 13.55 13.73
C MET A 1 -4.89 12.89 14.01
N ASN A 2 -4.87 11.93 14.92
CA ASN A 2 -3.63 11.22 15.27
C ASN A 2 -3.47 9.98 14.41
N LEU A 3 -2.35 9.89 13.74
CA LEU A 3 -1.98 8.69 13.01
C LEU A 3 -1.40 7.67 14.00
N LEU A 4 -1.77 6.42 13.82
CA LEU A 4 -1.30 5.32 14.66
C LEU A 4 -0.37 4.41 13.84
N GLU A 5 0.62 3.84 14.52
CA GLU A 5 1.52 2.86 13.92
C GLU A 5 0.80 1.52 13.77
N HIS A 6 0.79 1.01 12.54
CA HIS A 6 0.24 -0.30 12.20
C HIS A 6 1.39 -1.22 11.86
N TYR A 7 1.74 -2.13 12.77
CA TYR A 7 2.86 -3.07 12.58
C TYR A 7 2.42 -4.24 11.73
N ILE A 8 3.20 -4.53 10.70
CA ILE A 8 2.93 -5.64 9.78
C ILE A 8 3.38 -6.95 10.43
N GLU A 9 2.41 -7.82 10.72
CA GLU A 9 2.70 -9.15 11.25
C GLU A 9 2.88 -10.17 10.14
N LYS A 10 2.10 -10.03 9.06
CA LYS A 10 2.15 -10.97 7.94
C LYS A 10 1.73 -10.28 6.65
N VAL A 11 2.46 -10.54 5.59
CA VAL A 11 2.08 -10.16 4.23
C VAL A 11 1.33 -11.34 3.61
N ILE A 12 0.06 -11.14 3.29
CA ILE A 12 -0.80 -12.20 2.74
C ILE A 12 -0.60 -12.29 1.23
N SER A 13 -0.65 -11.15 0.53
CA SER A 13 -0.49 -11.11 -0.91
C SER A 13 0.01 -9.74 -1.37
N VAL A 14 0.71 -9.74 -2.50
CA VAL A 14 1.14 -8.53 -3.19
C VAL A 14 0.81 -8.73 -4.66
N VAL A 15 0.01 -7.83 -5.23
CA VAL A 15 -0.42 -7.89 -6.62
C VAL A 15 -0.08 -6.57 -7.31
N ASP A 16 0.48 -6.64 -8.51
CA ASP A 16 0.75 -5.46 -9.32
C ASP A 16 -0.56 -4.96 -9.94
N VAL A 17 -0.96 -3.75 -9.59
CA VAL A 17 -2.18 -3.10 -10.08
C VAL A 17 -1.86 -1.82 -10.85
N THR A 18 -0.66 -1.74 -11.40
CA THR A 18 -0.19 -0.55 -12.14
C THR A 18 -1.14 -0.16 -13.26
N LYS A 19 -1.63 -1.13 -14.03
CA LYS A 19 -2.56 -0.86 -15.15
C LYS A 19 -3.89 -0.28 -14.67
N GLU A 20 -4.44 -0.83 -13.61
CA GLU A 20 -5.69 -0.36 -13.00
C GLU A 20 -5.50 1.05 -12.43
N TRP A 21 -4.36 1.29 -11.81
CA TRP A 21 -4.00 2.60 -11.29
C TRP A 21 -3.87 3.64 -12.41
N GLU A 22 -3.12 3.32 -13.47
CA GLU A 22 -2.98 4.20 -14.62
C GLU A 22 -4.33 4.55 -15.24
N LYS A 23 -5.20 3.55 -15.38
CA LYS A 23 -6.55 3.74 -15.94
C LYS A 23 -7.36 4.74 -15.10
N CYS A 24 -7.31 4.62 -13.77
CA CYS A 24 -7.99 5.55 -12.88
C CYS A 24 -7.43 6.98 -13.02
N MET A 25 -6.12 7.11 -13.07
CA MET A 25 -5.47 8.42 -13.18
C MET A 25 -5.68 9.05 -14.56
N GLN A 26 -5.79 8.24 -15.61
CA GLN A 26 -6.01 8.72 -16.97
C GLN A 26 -7.42 9.27 -17.19
N GLU A 27 -8.36 9.01 -16.30
CA GLU A 27 -9.67 9.66 -16.33
C GLU A 27 -9.56 11.18 -16.13
N GLU A 28 -8.58 11.62 -15.34
CA GLU A 28 -8.31 13.03 -15.09
C GLU A 28 -7.20 13.59 -15.97
N ASP A 29 -6.18 12.77 -16.24
CA ASP A 29 -5.04 13.13 -17.10
C ASP A 29 -4.79 12.01 -18.10
N PRO A 30 -5.31 12.12 -19.36
CA PRO A 30 -5.16 11.10 -20.38
C PRO A 30 -3.71 10.75 -20.75
N ASN A 31 -2.76 11.63 -20.42
CA ASN A 31 -1.34 11.44 -20.72
C ASN A 31 -0.56 10.87 -19.52
N PHE A 32 -1.25 10.52 -18.45
CA PHE A 32 -0.62 9.98 -17.26
C PHE A 32 0.05 8.64 -17.55
N VAL A 33 1.31 8.51 -17.17
CA VAL A 33 2.08 7.26 -17.22
C VAL A 33 2.75 7.06 -15.86
N GLU A 34 2.50 5.91 -15.24
CA GLU A 34 3.11 5.59 -13.95
C GLU A 34 4.52 5.00 -14.16
N THR A 35 5.51 5.59 -13.49
CA THR A 35 6.90 5.14 -13.56
C THR A 35 7.30 4.25 -12.38
N ASP A 36 6.53 4.28 -11.29
CA ASP A 36 6.77 3.46 -10.10
C ASP A 36 5.58 2.50 -9.96
N PRO A 37 5.78 1.17 -10.06
CA PRO A 37 4.67 0.23 -10.02
C PRO A 37 3.76 0.43 -8.82
N MET A 38 2.44 0.37 -9.05
CA MET A 38 1.43 0.42 -7.98
C MET A 38 1.11 -1.00 -7.56
N LEU A 39 1.16 -1.25 -6.25
CA LEU A 39 0.92 -2.57 -5.68
C LEU A 39 -0.32 -2.55 -4.78
N GLU A 40 -1.12 -3.61 -4.89
CA GLU A 40 -2.17 -3.90 -3.93
C GLU A 40 -1.63 -4.93 -2.95
N ILE A 41 -1.58 -4.57 -1.68
CA ILE A 41 -0.96 -5.39 -0.65
C ILE A 41 -2.00 -5.74 0.41
N LYS A 42 -2.18 -7.03 0.66
CA LYS A 42 -3.03 -7.51 1.74
C LYS A 42 -2.14 -7.93 2.89
N VAL A 43 -2.37 -7.34 4.06
CA VAL A 43 -1.53 -7.54 5.25
C VAL A 43 -2.39 -7.83 6.48
N LEU A 44 -1.79 -8.59 7.40
CA LEU A 44 -2.29 -8.68 8.77
C LEU A 44 -1.45 -7.71 9.60
N VAL A 45 -2.10 -6.76 10.23
CA VAL A 45 -1.43 -5.72 11.01
C VAL A 45 -1.87 -5.75 12.46
N ASN A 46 -0.99 -5.26 13.34
CA ASN A 46 -1.29 -5.08 14.75
C ASN A 46 -1.18 -3.59 15.08
N CYS A 47 -2.27 -3.03 15.58
CA CYS A 47 -2.32 -1.66 16.05
C CYS A 47 -2.78 -1.66 17.49
N MET A 48 -1.89 -1.29 18.41
CA MET A 48 -2.18 -1.23 19.85
C MET A 48 -2.76 -2.54 20.42
N GLY A 49 -2.23 -3.69 19.93
CA GLY A 49 -2.67 -5.01 20.36
C GLY A 49 -3.89 -5.57 19.63
N VAL A 50 -4.45 -4.83 18.69
CA VAL A 50 -5.58 -5.27 17.87
C VAL A 50 -5.08 -5.71 16.50
N GLU A 51 -5.37 -6.94 16.12
CA GLU A 51 -5.01 -7.48 14.81
C GLU A 51 -6.14 -7.26 13.81
N GLU A 52 -5.81 -6.77 12.62
CA GLU A 52 -6.77 -6.52 11.55
C GLU A 52 -6.14 -6.84 10.20
N TYR A 53 -6.97 -7.23 9.23
CA TYR A 53 -6.56 -7.35 7.84
C TYR A 53 -6.80 -6.03 7.13
N HIS A 54 -5.77 -5.52 6.46
CA HIS A 54 -5.88 -4.32 5.65
C HIS A 54 -5.48 -4.59 4.21
N ILE A 55 -6.13 -3.89 3.27
CA ILE A 55 -5.75 -3.88 1.86
C ILE A 55 -5.23 -2.48 1.57
N LEU A 56 -3.99 -2.40 1.10
CA LEU A 56 -3.29 -1.15 0.88
C LEU A 56 -2.88 -1.03 -0.59
N TRP A 57 -2.91 0.19 -1.10
CA TRP A 57 -2.33 0.51 -2.41
C TRP A 57 -1.16 1.45 -2.17
N HIS A 58 0.04 0.98 -2.52
CA HIS A 58 1.27 1.77 -2.41
C HIS A 58 2.12 1.58 -3.66
N HIS A 59 2.86 2.61 -4.02
CA HIS A 59 3.93 2.47 -5.01
C HIS A 59 5.00 1.54 -4.44
N LYS A 60 5.70 0.84 -5.33
CA LYS A 60 6.73 -0.12 -4.93
C LYS A 60 7.79 0.52 -4.03
N SER A 61 8.23 1.74 -4.33
CA SER A 61 9.20 2.46 -3.52
C SER A 61 8.71 2.74 -2.09
N GLU A 62 7.43 3.07 -1.93
CA GLU A 62 6.81 3.28 -0.64
C GLU A 62 6.68 1.96 0.13
N TRP A 63 6.26 0.90 -0.57
CA TRP A 63 6.14 -0.43 0.02
C TRP A 63 7.48 -0.95 0.52
N ASP A 64 8.56 -0.75 -0.26
CA ASP A 64 9.91 -1.16 0.15
C ASP A 64 10.31 -0.47 1.46
N LYS A 65 9.99 0.81 1.63
CA LYS A 65 10.24 1.55 2.88
C LYS A 65 9.41 1.01 4.04
N ILE A 66 8.15 0.71 3.80
CA ILE A 66 7.25 0.16 4.83
C ILE A 66 7.78 -1.20 5.30
N GLN A 67 8.20 -2.07 4.38
CA GLN A 67 8.78 -3.36 4.73
C GLN A 67 10.07 -3.21 5.55
N GLU A 68 10.91 -2.25 5.18
CA GLU A 68 12.16 -1.99 5.87
C GLU A 68 11.93 -1.53 7.31
N GLN A 69 10.96 -0.66 7.54
CA GLN A 69 10.67 -0.19 8.89
C GLN A 69 9.71 -1.10 9.67
N GLY A 70 8.92 -1.93 8.98
CA GLY A 70 8.02 -2.91 9.60
C GLY A 70 6.65 -2.39 10.01
N TYR A 71 6.34 -1.13 9.72
CA TYR A 71 5.03 -0.54 10.04
C TYR A 71 4.68 0.60 9.08
N TYR A 72 3.42 1.01 9.10
CA TYR A 72 2.96 2.22 8.42
C TYR A 72 2.02 3.01 9.32
N MET A 73 1.89 4.30 9.01
CA MET A 73 1.02 5.20 9.78
C MET A 73 -0.35 5.33 9.11
N ALA A 74 -1.38 5.19 9.89
CA ALA A 74 -2.75 5.38 9.39
C ALA A 74 -3.72 5.84 10.47
#